data_f61eef3e22661e7b31a787725eed02f7
#
_entry.id   f61eef3e22661e7b31a787725eed02f7
#
_cell.length_a   1.000
_cell.length_b   1.000
_cell.length_c   1.000
_cell.angle_alpha   90.00
_cell.angle_beta   90.00
_cell.angle_gamma   90.00
#
_symmetry.space_group_name_H-M   'P 1'
#
loop_
_entity.id
_entity.type
_entity.pdbx_description
1 polymer ?
#
loop_
_entity_poly.entity_id
_entity_poly.type
_entity_poly.pdbx_seq_one_letter_code
_entity_poly.pdbx_strand_id
1 'polypeptide(L)'
;MSKDDLTPFLKWGSFKSTDQNNPDVLEMQISDAETFETAYSINAKVLQKVSGEWKEVIVPLKSHESKNSILLKEWQKNARKDLLRAGKKFLLKTWLGKSTKSDHPIRRFILEFL
;
A
#
# COMPACT_ATOMS: atom_id res chain seq x y z
N MET A 1 -16.81 -11.11 19.17
CA MET A 1 -16.25 -10.40 18.00
C MET A 1 -14.77 -10.75 17.87
N SER A 2 -14.38 -11.17 16.69
CA SER A 2 -12.99 -11.50 16.42
C SER A 2 -12.13 -10.24 16.39
N LYS A 3 -10.88 -10.33 16.88
CA LYS A 3 -9.92 -9.23 16.77
C LYS A 3 -9.60 -8.89 15.31
N ASP A 4 -9.77 -9.84 14.39
CA ASP A 4 -9.51 -9.61 12.97
C ASP A 4 -10.44 -8.57 12.37
N ASP A 5 -11.65 -8.45 12.93
CA ASP A 5 -12.61 -7.43 12.48
C ASP A 5 -12.17 -6.02 12.84
N LEU A 6 -11.15 -5.90 13.68
CA LEU A 6 -10.63 -4.63 14.15
C LEU A 6 -9.31 -4.23 13.47
N THR A 7 -8.83 -5.05 12.51
CA THR A 7 -7.60 -4.70 11.79
C THR A 7 -7.82 -3.42 11.00
N PRO A 8 -7.03 -2.38 11.28
CA PRO A 8 -7.27 -1.08 10.65
C PRO A 8 -6.87 -1.09 9.17
N PHE A 9 -7.57 -0.26 8.40
CA PHE A 9 -7.18 0.04 7.02
C PHE A 9 -6.22 1.21 7.01
N LEU A 10 -5.17 1.11 6.20
CA LEU A 10 -4.25 2.21 5.97
C LEU A 10 -5.00 3.30 5.21
N LYS A 11 -4.85 4.55 5.66
CA LYS A 11 -5.55 5.70 5.07
C LYS A 11 -4.55 6.54 4.27
N TRP A 12 -4.65 6.49 2.95
CA TRP A 12 -3.73 7.22 2.08
C TRP A 12 -3.81 8.74 2.26
N GLY A 13 -4.97 9.24 2.63
CA GLY A 13 -5.16 10.68 2.85
C GLY A 13 -4.34 11.26 4.00
N SER A 14 -3.78 10.41 4.88
CA SER A 14 -2.93 10.87 5.97
C SER A 14 -1.49 11.16 5.54
N PHE A 15 -1.10 10.76 4.33
CA PHE A 15 0.25 10.97 3.79
C PHE A 15 0.26 12.22 2.91
N LYS A 16 1.11 13.18 3.24
CA LYS A 16 1.03 14.53 2.69
C LYS A 16 2.16 14.89 1.73
N SER A 17 3.17 14.05 1.56
CA SER A 17 4.27 14.37 0.66
C SER A 17 3.78 14.62 -0.76
N THR A 18 4.35 15.62 -1.41
CA THR A 18 4.08 15.95 -2.82
C THR A 18 5.35 15.85 -3.66
N ASP A 19 6.45 15.36 -3.07
CA ASP A 19 7.76 15.31 -3.71
C ASP A 19 8.23 13.87 -3.85
N GLN A 20 8.45 13.44 -5.09
CA GLN A 20 8.99 12.12 -5.39
C GLN A 20 10.34 11.87 -4.74
N ASN A 21 11.16 12.91 -4.61
CA ASN A 21 12.49 12.80 -4.01
C ASN A 21 12.47 12.80 -2.49
N ASN A 22 11.31 13.11 -1.90
CA ASN A 22 11.11 13.11 -0.46
C ASN A 22 9.73 12.55 -0.12
N PRO A 23 9.46 11.28 -0.51
CA PRO A 23 8.14 10.67 -0.32
C PRO A 23 7.89 10.32 1.14
N ASP A 24 6.63 10.03 1.46
CA ASP A 24 6.31 9.35 2.71
C ASP A 24 6.78 7.91 2.60
N VAL A 25 7.46 7.40 3.62
CA VAL A 25 8.06 6.06 3.62
C VAL A 25 7.48 5.25 4.77
N LEU A 26 6.99 4.06 4.43
CA LEU A 26 6.44 3.13 5.42
C LEU A 26 7.26 1.84 5.39
N GLU A 27 7.72 1.41 6.58
CA GLU A 27 8.38 0.10 6.70
C GLU A 27 7.31 -0.97 6.83
N MET A 28 7.35 -1.94 5.93
CA MET A 28 6.32 -2.97 5.80
C MET A 28 6.94 -4.36 5.74
N GLN A 29 6.13 -5.36 6.07
CA GLN A 29 6.48 -6.77 5.95
C GLN A 29 5.26 -7.51 5.42
N ILE A 30 5.48 -8.42 4.46
CA ILE A 30 4.38 -9.23 3.93
C ILE A 30 3.84 -10.15 5.01
N SER A 31 2.56 -10.06 5.28
CA SER A 31 1.85 -10.98 6.16
C SER A 31 1.18 -12.08 5.33
N ASP A 32 0.44 -11.67 4.29
CA ASP A 32 -0.22 -12.58 3.37
C ASP A 32 -0.05 -12.02 1.95
N ALA A 33 0.53 -12.82 1.07
CA ALA A 33 0.77 -12.41 -0.31
C ALA A 33 -0.52 -12.34 -1.13
N GLU A 34 -1.56 -13.07 -0.72
CA GLU A 34 -2.82 -13.08 -1.44
C GLU A 34 -3.64 -11.82 -1.16
N THR A 35 -4.22 -11.27 -2.22
CA THR A 35 -5.13 -10.13 -2.07
C THR A 35 -6.54 -10.63 -1.75
N PHE A 36 -7.33 -9.75 -1.17
CA PHE A 36 -8.74 -10.03 -0.94
C PHE A 36 -9.58 -8.81 -1.30
N GLU A 37 -10.81 -9.05 -1.64
CA GLU A 37 -11.73 -7.99 -2.06
C GLU A 37 -12.79 -7.74 -0.99
N THR A 38 -13.11 -6.45 -0.82
CA THR A 38 -14.30 -6.04 -0.07
C THR A 38 -15.27 -5.38 -1.06
N ALA A 39 -16.42 -4.91 -0.55
CA ALA A 39 -17.37 -4.15 -1.36
C ALA A 39 -16.76 -2.84 -1.90
N TYR A 40 -15.66 -2.37 -1.31
CA TYR A 40 -15.09 -1.04 -1.62
C TYR A 40 -13.74 -1.10 -2.32
N SER A 41 -12.95 -2.15 -2.12
CA SER A 41 -11.57 -2.14 -2.61
C SER A 41 -10.96 -3.54 -2.69
N ILE A 42 -9.87 -3.62 -3.45
CA ILE A 42 -8.96 -4.76 -3.47
C ILE A 42 -7.85 -4.44 -2.48
N ASN A 43 -7.54 -5.37 -1.58
CA ASN A 43 -6.68 -5.12 -0.43
C ASN A 43 -5.61 -6.19 -0.25
N ALA A 44 -4.55 -5.83 0.48
CA ALA A 44 -3.52 -6.77 0.94
C ALA A 44 -3.33 -6.60 2.44
N LYS A 45 -2.97 -7.70 3.12
CA LYS A 45 -2.69 -7.68 4.54
C LYS A 45 -1.19 -7.69 4.76
N VAL A 46 -0.68 -6.69 5.49
CA VAL A 46 0.75 -6.55 5.77
C VAL A 46 0.95 -6.20 7.24
N LEU A 47 2.21 -6.27 7.66
CA LEU A 47 2.63 -5.71 8.95
C LEU A 47 3.32 -4.39 8.68
N GLN A 48 2.96 -3.37 9.43
CA GLN A 48 3.60 -2.05 9.38
C GLN A 48 4.37 -1.81 10.66
N LYS A 49 5.62 -1.34 10.55
CA LYS A 49 6.41 -0.98 11.71
C LYS A 49 6.02 0.42 12.19
N VAL A 50 5.49 0.48 13.40
CA VAL A 50 5.06 1.73 14.04
C VAL A 50 5.67 1.79 15.42
N SER A 51 6.48 2.81 15.70
CA SER A 51 7.13 2.98 17.01
C SER A 51 7.91 1.74 17.45
N GLY A 52 8.62 1.11 16.52
CA GLY A 52 9.42 -0.08 16.78
C GLY A 52 8.67 -1.40 16.85
N GLU A 53 7.34 -1.38 16.66
CA GLU A 53 6.51 -2.58 16.71
C GLU A 53 5.87 -2.87 15.36
N TRP A 54 5.78 -4.16 15.00
CA TRP A 54 5.08 -4.60 13.79
C TRP A 54 3.61 -4.79 14.11
N LYS A 55 2.75 -4.07 13.42
CA LYS A 55 1.30 -4.12 13.59
C LYS A 55 0.63 -4.47 12.28
N GLU A 56 -0.39 -5.33 12.37
CA GLU A 56 -1.15 -5.74 11.20
C GLU A 56 -2.02 -4.60 10.69
N VAL A 57 -1.93 -4.33 9.37
CA VAL A 57 -2.78 -3.34 8.70
C VAL A 57 -3.25 -3.89 7.37
N ILE A 58 -4.41 -3.40 6.92
CA ILE A 58 -4.94 -3.71 5.59
C ILE A 58 -4.59 -2.54 4.68
N VAL A 59 -3.92 -2.85 3.58
CA VAL A 59 -3.51 -1.85 2.60
C VAL A 59 -4.46 -1.90 1.41
N PRO A 60 -5.29 -0.84 1.21
CA PRO A 60 -6.11 -0.78 0.01
C PRO A 60 -5.23 -0.56 -1.21
N LEU A 61 -5.19 -1.55 -2.10
CA LEU A 61 -4.38 -1.49 -3.33
C LEU A 61 -5.09 -0.71 -4.43
N LYS A 62 -6.42 -0.85 -4.49
CA LYS A 62 -7.24 -0.12 -5.45
C LYS A 62 -8.68 -0.06 -4.95
N SER A 63 -9.23 1.15 -4.90
CA SER A 63 -10.66 1.34 -4.67
C SER A 63 -11.45 1.00 -5.94
N HIS A 64 -12.60 0.37 -5.80
CA HIS A 64 -13.47 0.05 -6.95
C HIS A 64 -13.96 1.29 -7.68
N GLU A 65 -14.08 2.41 -6.98
CA GLU A 65 -14.52 3.67 -7.56
C GLU A 65 -13.38 4.48 -8.19
N SER A 66 -12.14 4.12 -7.91
CA SER A 66 -10.97 4.85 -8.38
C SER A 66 -10.41 4.21 -9.65
N LYS A 67 -9.93 5.06 -10.56
CA LYS A 67 -9.18 4.61 -11.74
C LYS A 67 -7.69 4.45 -11.44
N ASN A 68 -7.25 4.85 -10.24
CA ASN A 68 -5.84 4.74 -9.85
C ASN A 68 -5.53 3.30 -9.47
N SER A 69 -4.81 2.60 -10.34
CA SER A 69 -4.39 1.21 -10.13
C SER A 69 -2.88 1.08 -9.97
N ILE A 70 -2.18 2.17 -9.68
CA ILE A 70 -0.72 2.19 -9.60
C ILE A 70 -0.23 1.20 -8.55
N LEU A 71 -0.77 1.25 -7.33
CA LEU A 71 -0.33 0.36 -6.26
C LEU A 71 -0.66 -1.10 -6.56
N LEU A 72 -1.85 -1.37 -7.10
CA LEU A 72 -2.23 -2.73 -7.48
C LEU A 72 -1.27 -3.30 -8.54
N LYS A 73 -0.92 -2.49 -9.53
CA LYS A 73 0.04 -2.92 -10.57
C LYS A 73 1.43 -3.16 -10.02
N GLU A 74 1.89 -2.31 -9.09
CA GLU A 74 3.17 -2.52 -8.41
C GLU A 74 3.15 -3.82 -7.59
N TRP A 75 2.06 -4.09 -6.90
CA TRP A 75 1.88 -5.32 -6.15
C TRP A 75 1.97 -6.54 -7.08
N GLN A 76 1.20 -6.53 -8.16
CA GLN A 76 1.18 -7.62 -9.13
C GLN A 76 2.54 -7.83 -9.81
N LYS A 77 3.24 -6.74 -10.11
CA LYS A 77 4.59 -6.80 -10.69
C LYS A 77 5.56 -7.52 -9.76
N ASN A 78 5.52 -7.22 -8.47
CA ASN A 78 6.38 -7.87 -7.50
C ASN A 78 5.96 -9.32 -7.21
N ALA A 79 4.67 -9.61 -7.32
CA ALA A 79 4.20 -11.00 -7.23
C ALA A 79 4.79 -11.86 -8.35
N ARG A 80 4.84 -11.32 -9.57
CA ARG A 80 5.45 -12.03 -10.71
C ARG A 80 6.95 -12.25 -10.54
N LYS A 81 7.62 -11.44 -9.74
CA LYS A 81 9.04 -11.60 -9.40
C LYS A 81 9.25 -12.49 -8.18
N ASP A 82 8.18 -13.07 -7.64
CA ASP A 82 8.21 -13.93 -6.47
C ASP A 82 8.76 -13.23 -5.23
N LEU A 83 8.48 -11.94 -5.09
CA LEU A 83 8.93 -11.14 -3.95
C LEU A 83 7.89 -11.06 -2.83
N LEU A 84 6.63 -11.39 -3.10
CA LEU A 84 5.55 -11.28 -2.13
C LEU A 84 5.44 -12.56 -1.30
N ARG A 85 6.45 -12.82 -0.48
CA ARG A 85 6.46 -13.97 0.43
C ARG A 85 6.27 -13.50 1.87
N ALA A 86 5.52 -14.26 2.65
CA ALA A 86 5.34 -13.95 4.06
C ALA A 86 6.69 -13.73 4.76
N GLY A 87 6.81 -12.66 5.53
CA GLY A 87 8.04 -12.28 6.21
C GLY A 87 8.97 -11.38 5.40
N LYS A 88 8.73 -11.22 4.10
CA LYS A 88 9.56 -10.36 3.26
C LYS A 88 9.32 -8.89 3.61
N LYS A 89 10.41 -8.15 3.85
CA LYS A 89 10.34 -6.74 4.22
C LYS A 89 10.51 -5.83 3.01
N PHE A 90 9.81 -4.70 3.04
CA PHE A 90 9.89 -3.71 1.97
C PHE A 90 9.57 -2.31 2.48
N LEU A 91 10.00 -1.31 1.72
CA LEU A 91 9.60 0.07 1.96
C LEU A 91 8.51 0.43 0.94
N LEU A 92 7.39 0.95 1.44
CA LEU A 92 6.36 1.52 0.59
C LEU A 92 6.57 3.02 0.59
N LYS A 93 6.85 3.59 -0.59
CA LYS A 93 7.04 5.02 -0.76
C LYS A 93 5.85 5.59 -1.51
N THR A 94 5.30 6.69 -1.02
CA THR A 94 4.11 7.30 -1.63
C THR A 94 4.20 8.83 -1.59
N TRP A 95 3.63 9.44 -2.61
CA TRP A 95 3.55 10.90 -2.73
C TRP A 95 2.38 11.26 -3.65
N LEU A 96 1.97 12.52 -3.59
CA LEU A 96 1.00 13.05 -4.53
C LEU A 96 1.75 13.71 -5.68
N GLY A 97 1.69 13.10 -6.85
CA GLY A 97 2.36 13.59 -8.04
C GLY A 97 1.40 14.30 -8.98
N LYS A 98 1.97 15.03 -9.92
CA LYS A 98 1.18 15.69 -10.95
C LYS A 98 0.65 14.67 -11.95
N SER A 99 -0.59 14.90 -12.42
CA SER A 99 -1.17 14.11 -13.49
C SER A 99 -1.08 14.88 -14.80
N THR A 100 -0.74 14.19 -15.89
CA THR A 100 -0.72 14.79 -17.24
C THR A 100 -2.13 14.90 -17.83
N LYS A 101 -3.11 14.22 -17.24
CA LYS A 101 -4.47 14.13 -17.77
C LYS A 101 -5.51 14.91 -16.95
N SER A 102 -5.10 15.47 -15.81
CA SER A 102 -6.02 16.12 -14.89
C SER A 102 -5.27 17.17 -14.07
N ASP A 103 -5.98 18.19 -13.64
CA ASP A 103 -5.44 19.21 -12.72
C ASP A 103 -5.32 18.69 -11.30
N HIS A 104 -5.91 17.52 -11.02
CA HIS A 104 -5.85 16.94 -9.68
C HIS A 104 -4.60 16.08 -9.53
N PRO A 105 -3.94 16.15 -8.38
CA PRO A 105 -2.79 15.28 -8.12
C PRO A 105 -3.22 13.81 -8.07
N ILE A 106 -2.32 12.94 -8.48
CA ILE A 106 -2.54 11.51 -8.42
C ILE A 106 -1.58 10.90 -7.41
N ARG A 107 -2.07 9.99 -6.58
CA ARG A 107 -1.21 9.29 -5.62
C ARG A 107 -0.34 8.28 -6.36
N ARG A 108 0.95 8.37 -6.08
CA ARG A 108 1.97 7.51 -6.68
C ARG A 108 2.61 6.62 -5.63
N PHE A 109 3.12 5.46 -6.06
CA PHE A 109 3.65 4.45 -5.17
C PHE A 109 4.89 3.80 -5.78
N ILE A 110 5.85 3.45 -4.91
CA ILE A 110 6.98 2.58 -5.24
C ILE A 110 7.11 1.58 -4.11
N LEU A 111 7.30 0.31 -4.44
CA LEU A 111 7.63 -0.75 -3.49
C LEU A 111 9.10 -1.11 -3.67
N GLU A 112 9.88 -0.96 -2.60
CA GLU A 112 11.31 -1.25 -2.61
C GLU A 112 11.56 -2.42 -1.65
N PHE A 113 11.84 -3.61 -2.20
CA PHE A 113 12.08 -4.79 -1.39
C PHE A 113 13.52 -4.85 -0.91
N LEU A 114 13.68 -5.20 0.36
CA LEU A 114 14.98 -5.23 1.04
C LEU A 114 15.63 -6.59 0.95
#